data_1829a52df50c036d9eca3f9b8606005c
#
_entry.id   1829a52df50c036d9eca3f9b8606005c
#
_cell.length_a   1.000
_cell.length_b   1.000
_cell.length_c   1.000
_cell.angle_alpha   90.00
_cell.angle_beta   90.00
_cell.angle_gamma   90.00
#
_symmetry.space_group_name_H-M   'P 1'
#
loop_
_entity.id
_entity.type
_entity.pdbx_description
1 polymer ?
#
loop_
_entity_poly.entity_id
_entity_poly.type
_entity_poly.pdbx_seq_one_letter_code
_entity_poly.pdbx_strand_id
1 'polypeptide(L)'
;IHRYWEEKQGRKRKKVLLSVLFAISGLICWCGISQVISNSVTASFKNAFDIPPMYTTIVLVVIAAVIVLRKNATVKVLDLLVPVMAVLYFVITLFIIFTNLGSMPGVFKRIFEEAFGFRQAVAGGFGVVLMNGVKRGLFSNEAGSGSAPCAAAAAECDSPVKAGFVQALGVFVDTIVICSCTAMIMLLAPEDLVQGLSGMELLQTAMHYHMGQFGVIFIAATLFMFSFSTFLGILFYARGNVAYLFGDNWGSQTGYKVLALVMLFIGGIAAYTFVWDLGDV
;
A
#
# COMPACT_ATOMS: atom_id res chain seq x y z
N ILE A 1 -10.78 23.51 3.62
CA ILE A 1 -10.81 24.49 4.72
C ILE A 1 -10.45 25.87 4.17
N HIS A 2 -9.25 26.06 3.55
CA HIS A 2 -8.81 27.34 3.04
C HIS A 2 -9.77 27.93 2.00
N ARG A 3 -10.26 27.14 1.05
CA ARG A 3 -11.24 27.53 0.04
C ARG A 3 -12.54 28.05 0.67
N TYR A 4 -13.03 27.39 1.72
CA TYR A 4 -14.23 27.82 2.46
C TYR A 4 -14.05 29.20 3.10
N TRP A 5 -12.87 29.47 3.69
CA TRP A 5 -12.57 30.78 4.29
C TRP A 5 -12.41 31.88 3.25
N GLU A 6 -11.79 31.60 2.10
CA GLU A 6 -11.63 32.57 1.01
C GLU A 6 -12.96 32.92 0.35
N GLU A 7 -13.83 31.92 0.11
CA GLU A 7 -15.18 32.16 -0.40
C GLU A 7 -16.04 32.98 0.57
N LYS A 8 -15.91 32.74 1.87
CA LYS A 8 -16.62 33.49 2.91
C LYS A 8 -16.11 34.93 3.04
N GLN A 9 -14.86 35.20 2.70
CA GLN A 9 -14.24 36.53 2.73
C GLN A 9 -14.30 37.28 1.39
N GLY A 10 -14.89 36.69 0.34
CA GLY A 10 -15.00 37.32 -0.99
C GLY A 10 -13.65 37.52 -1.69
N ARG A 11 -12.57 36.83 -1.25
CA ARG A 11 -11.23 37.01 -1.83
C ARG A 11 -11.05 36.13 -3.08
N LYS A 12 -10.36 36.68 -4.09
CA LYS A 12 -9.95 35.94 -5.29
C LYS A 12 -9.01 34.80 -4.89
N ARG A 13 -9.23 33.60 -5.45
CA ARG A 13 -8.41 32.39 -5.25
C ARG A 13 -6.94 32.66 -5.51
N LYS A 14 -6.11 32.68 -4.47
CA LYS A 14 -4.65 32.67 -4.60
C LYS A 14 -4.15 31.27 -4.23
N LYS A 15 -3.16 30.76 -4.97
CA LYS A 15 -2.44 29.54 -4.57
C LYS A 15 -1.70 29.83 -3.27
N VAL A 16 -1.96 29.04 -2.23
CA VAL A 16 -1.30 29.19 -0.92
C VAL A 16 -0.07 28.29 -0.92
N LEU A 17 1.05 28.79 -0.43
CA LEU A 17 2.33 28.07 -0.40
C LEU A 17 2.19 26.68 0.22
N LEU A 18 1.50 26.57 1.36
CA LEU A 18 1.29 25.30 2.05
C LEU A 18 0.53 24.29 1.17
N SER A 19 -0.50 24.72 0.45
CA SER A 19 -1.26 23.85 -0.44
C SER A 19 -0.45 23.43 -1.67
N VAL A 20 0.44 24.30 -2.16
CA VAL A 20 1.35 23.97 -3.26
C VAL A 20 2.37 22.93 -2.81
N LEU A 21 2.99 23.12 -1.64
CA LEU A 21 3.94 22.15 -1.06
C LEU A 21 3.28 20.80 -0.81
N PHE A 22 2.08 20.79 -0.24
CA PHE A 22 1.31 19.57 -0.05
C PHE A 22 1.03 18.85 -1.37
N ALA A 23 0.60 19.57 -2.40
CA ALA A 23 0.32 18.97 -3.70
C ALA A 23 1.58 18.40 -4.37
N ILE A 24 2.71 19.08 -4.27
CA ILE A 24 4.00 18.62 -4.82
C ILE A 24 4.48 17.37 -4.07
N SER A 25 4.52 17.42 -2.73
CA SER A 25 4.96 16.30 -1.91
C SER A 25 4.10 15.04 -2.13
N GLY A 26 2.77 15.21 -2.23
CA GLY A 26 1.87 14.11 -2.56
C GLY A 26 2.15 13.49 -3.92
N LEU A 27 2.37 14.29 -4.96
CA LEU A 27 2.69 13.78 -6.30
C LEU A 27 4.02 13.03 -6.33
N ILE A 28 5.03 13.47 -5.58
CA ILE A 28 6.32 12.78 -5.45
C ILE A 28 6.16 11.46 -4.68
N CYS A 29 5.49 11.50 -3.54
CA CYS A 29 5.21 10.32 -2.71
C CYS A 29 4.51 9.23 -3.54
N TRP A 30 3.47 9.57 -4.29
CA TRP A 30 2.74 8.59 -5.11
C TRP A 30 3.55 8.04 -6.27
N CYS A 31 4.55 8.75 -6.77
CA CYS A 31 5.54 8.17 -7.69
C CYS A 31 6.37 7.08 -7.01
N GLY A 32 6.80 7.29 -5.76
CA GLY A 32 7.49 6.28 -4.96
C GLY A 32 6.63 5.05 -4.71
N ILE A 33 5.37 5.24 -4.27
CA ILE A 33 4.43 4.13 -4.04
C ILE A 33 4.19 3.34 -5.33
N SER A 34 4.12 3.98 -6.51
CA SER A 34 3.99 3.27 -7.79
C SER A 34 5.16 2.31 -8.05
N GLN A 35 6.37 2.66 -7.62
CA GLN A 35 7.54 1.77 -7.71
C GLN A 35 7.43 0.59 -6.74
N VAL A 36 7.03 0.83 -5.48
CA VAL A 36 6.84 -0.23 -4.46
C VAL A 36 5.80 -1.24 -4.92
N ILE A 37 4.68 -0.78 -5.48
CA ILE A 37 3.62 -1.62 -6.05
C ILE A 37 4.19 -2.57 -7.10
N SER A 38 4.87 -2.03 -8.10
CA SER A 38 5.41 -2.83 -9.20
C SER A 38 6.48 -3.81 -8.73
N ASN A 39 7.38 -3.38 -7.84
CA ASN A 39 8.42 -4.22 -7.27
C ASN A 39 7.84 -5.43 -6.52
N SER A 40 6.85 -5.20 -5.68
CA SER A 40 6.19 -6.25 -4.92
C SER A 40 5.46 -7.27 -5.81
N VAL A 41 4.77 -6.80 -6.86
CA VAL A 41 4.09 -7.68 -7.82
C VAL A 41 5.10 -8.53 -8.59
N THR A 42 6.16 -7.93 -9.10
CA THR A 42 7.17 -8.66 -9.90
C THR A 42 7.92 -9.69 -9.04
N ALA A 43 8.27 -9.37 -7.80
CA ALA A 43 8.85 -10.31 -6.85
C ALA A 43 7.88 -11.47 -6.56
N SER A 44 6.61 -11.18 -6.34
CA SER A 44 5.59 -12.21 -6.05
C SER A 44 5.38 -13.17 -7.23
N PHE A 45 5.34 -12.67 -8.47
CA PHE A 45 5.19 -13.49 -9.67
C PHE A 45 6.45 -14.31 -9.96
N LYS A 46 7.63 -13.75 -9.71
CA LYS A 46 8.89 -14.51 -9.78
C LYS A 46 8.87 -15.69 -8.83
N ASN A 47 8.48 -15.49 -7.57
CA ASN A 47 8.44 -16.54 -6.57
C ASN A 47 7.36 -17.60 -6.85
N ALA A 48 6.20 -17.19 -7.40
CA ALA A 48 5.07 -18.10 -7.65
C ALA A 48 5.21 -18.92 -8.94
N PHE A 49 5.76 -18.33 -9.99
CA PHE A 49 5.73 -18.87 -11.36
C PHE A 49 7.11 -18.89 -12.03
N ASP A 50 8.17 -18.47 -11.34
CA ASP A 50 9.54 -18.32 -11.89
C ASP A 50 9.61 -17.42 -13.15
N ILE A 51 8.68 -16.45 -13.24
CA ILE A 51 8.64 -15.48 -14.35
C ILE A 51 9.66 -14.38 -14.09
N PRO A 52 10.60 -14.10 -15.02
CA PRO A 52 11.54 -13.00 -14.87
C PRO A 52 10.83 -11.65 -14.65
N PRO A 53 11.28 -10.79 -13.70
CA PRO A 53 10.63 -9.52 -13.36
C PRO A 53 10.35 -8.62 -14.55
N MET A 54 11.20 -8.62 -15.57
CA MET A 54 11.03 -7.81 -16.76
C MET A 54 9.71 -8.12 -17.50
N TYR A 55 9.36 -9.40 -17.69
CA TYR A 55 8.12 -9.78 -18.38
C TYR A 55 6.88 -9.38 -17.58
N THR A 56 6.91 -9.64 -16.28
CA THR A 56 5.81 -9.23 -15.38
C THR A 56 5.65 -7.71 -15.37
N THR A 57 6.75 -6.96 -15.35
CA THR A 57 6.75 -5.49 -15.42
C THR A 57 6.10 -5.00 -16.71
N ILE A 58 6.51 -5.55 -17.87
CA ILE A 58 5.95 -5.14 -19.17
C ILE A 58 4.45 -5.40 -19.20
N VAL A 59 4.01 -6.59 -18.80
CA VAL A 59 2.58 -6.96 -18.76
C VAL A 59 1.80 -6.02 -17.83
N LEU A 60 2.32 -5.77 -16.62
CA LEU A 60 1.71 -4.88 -15.64
C LEU A 60 1.56 -3.46 -16.20
N VAL A 61 2.61 -2.91 -16.80
CA VAL A 61 2.61 -1.55 -17.37
C VAL A 61 1.67 -1.46 -18.58
N VAL A 62 1.62 -2.48 -19.43
CA VAL A 62 0.70 -2.49 -20.58
C VAL A 62 -0.76 -2.52 -20.11
N ILE A 63 -1.10 -3.37 -19.15
CA ILE A 63 -2.45 -3.42 -18.57
C ILE A 63 -2.79 -2.07 -17.92
N ALA A 64 -1.89 -1.53 -17.12
CA ALA A 64 -2.07 -0.23 -16.48
C ALA A 64 -2.26 0.89 -17.52
N ALA A 65 -1.43 0.93 -18.57
CA ALA A 65 -1.55 1.94 -19.64
C ALA A 65 -2.89 1.86 -20.39
N VAL A 66 -3.32 0.66 -20.75
CA VAL A 66 -4.61 0.45 -21.44
C VAL A 66 -5.78 0.99 -20.61
N ILE A 67 -5.75 0.76 -19.29
CA ILE A 67 -6.86 1.19 -18.41
C ILE A 67 -6.75 2.67 -18.10
N VAL A 68 -5.58 3.15 -17.71
CA VAL A 68 -5.36 4.53 -17.22
C VAL A 68 -5.49 5.56 -18.33
N LEU A 69 -5.06 5.23 -19.56
CA LEU A 69 -5.14 6.16 -20.69
C LEU A 69 -6.54 6.22 -21.32
N ARG A 70 -7.43 5.28 -21.01
CA ARG A 70 -8.84 5.38 -21.41
C ARG A 70 -9.53 6.54 -20.70
N LYS A 71 -10.38 7.28 -21.42
CA LYS A 71 -11.12 8.44 -20.89
C LYS A 71 -12.08 8.08 -19.74
N ASN A 72 -12.61 6.86 -19.72
CA ASN A 72 -13.64 6.38 -18.77
C ASN A 72 -13.19 5.09 -18.07
N ALA A 73 -12.00 5.08 -17.48
CA ALA A 73 -11.59 3.97 -16.65
C ALA A 73 -12.53 3.85 -15.44
N THR A 74 -13.33 2.80 -15.43
CA THR A 74 -14.37 2.60 -14.41
C THR A 74 -13.73 1.97 -13.18
N VAL A 75 -13.57 2.75 -12.14
CA VAL A 75 -13.09 2.30 -10.81
C VAL A 75 -14.12 1.36 -10.14
N LYS A 76 -15.37 1.34 -10.62
CA LYS A 76 -16.50 0.57 -10.05
C LYS A 76 -16.24 -0.93 -9.87
N VAL A 77 -15.44 -1.55 -10.74
CA VAL A 77 -15.09 -2.98 -10.59
C VAL A 77 -14.23 -3.18 -9.33
N LEU A 78 -13.39 -2.22 -8.99
CA LEU A 78 -12.53 -2.29 -7.81
C LEU A 78 -13.32 -2.14 -6.52
N ASP A 79 -14.41 -1.38 -6.53
CA ASP A 79 -15.26 -1.17 -5.35
C ASP A 79 -15.87 -2.48 -4.83
N LEU A 80 -16.10 -3.45 -5.72
CA LEU A 80 -16.56 -4.78 -5.35
C LEU A 80 -15.41 -5.77 -5.13
N LEU A 81 -14.41 -5.71 -5.99
CA LEU A 81 -13.33 -6.70 -6.02
C LEU A 81 -12.44 -6.61 -4.78
N VAL A 82 -12.05 -5.41 -4.37
CA VAL A 82 -11.14 -5.19 -3.23
C VAL A 82 -11.73 -5.69 -1.92
N PRO A 83 -12.98 -5.37 -1.53
CA PRO A 83 -13.59 -5.94 -0.33
C PRO A 83 -13.70 -7.47 -0.36
N VAL A 84 -14.06 -8.06 -1.50
CA VAL A 84 -14.13 -9.52 -1.64
C VAL A 84 -12.77 -10.16 -1.39
N MET A 85 -11.72 -9.60 -1.95
CA MET A 85 -10.36 -10.11 -1.76
C MET A 85 -9.87 -9.93 -0.33
N ALA A 86 -10.17 -8.80 0.30
CA ALA A 86 -9.84 -8.56 1.70
C ALA A 86 -10.53 -9.58 2.62
N VAL A 87 -11.80 -9.89 2.36
CA VAL A 87 -12.54 -10.92 3.11
C VAL A 87 -11.94 -12.30 2.88
N LEU A 88 -11.60 -12.68 1.64
CA LEU A 88 -10.95 -13.95 1.34
C LEU A 88 -9.60 -14.07 2.04
N TYR A 89 -8.80 -13.02 2.01
CA TYR A 89 -7.51 -12.98 2.71
C TYR A 89 -7.68 -13.15 4.22
N PHE A 90 -8.65 -12.47 4.80
CA PHE A 90 -8.99 -12.58 6.21
C PHE A 90 -9.45 -14.00 6.59
N VAL A 91 -10.34 -14.59 5.78
CA VAL A 91 -10.86 -15.96 6.02
C VAL A 91 -9.73 -16.99 5.96
N ILE A 92 -8.83 -16.89 4.98
CA ILE A 92 -7.66 -17.79 4.86
C ILE A 92 -6.74 -17.61 6.07
N THR A 93 -6.51 -16.38 6.51
CA THR A 93 -5.70 -16.14 7.71
C THR A 93 -6.34 -16.71 8.96
N LEU A 94 -7.65 -16.56 9.14
CA LEU A 94 -8.36 -17.20 10.24
C LEU A 94 -8.22 -18.73 10.19
N PHE A 95 -8.33 -19.33 9.01
CA PHE A 95 -8.11 -20.77 8.83
C PHE A 95 -6.70 -21.15 9.29
N ILE A 96 -5.65 -20.42 8.89
CA ILE A 96 -4.27 -20.66 9.32
C ILE A 96 -4.14 -20.50 10.85
N ILE A 97 -4.75 -19.50 11.45
CA ILE A 97 -4.74 -19.30 12.91
C ILE A 97 -5.42 -20.48 13.62
N PHE A 98 -6.62 -20.88 13.18
CA PHE A 98 -7.35 -21.98 13.80
C PHE A 98 -6.64 -23.33 13.70
N THR A 99 -5.94 -23.57 12.60
CA THR A 99 -5.14 -24.81 12.44
C THR A 99 -3.86 -24.79 13.28
N ASN A 100 -3.40 -23.62 13.72
CA ASN A 100 -2.17 -23.43 14.50
C ASN A 100 -2.41 -22.85 15.90
N LEU A 101 -3.60 -23.02 16.48
CA LEU A 101 -3.95 -22.48 17.80
C LEU A 101 -2.98 -22.85 18.91
N GLY A 102 -2.40 -24.05 18.85
CA GLY A 102 -1.40 -24.50 19.83
C GLY A 102 -0.12 -23.67 19.82
N SER A 103 0.23 -23.06 18.70
CA SER A 103 1.44 -22.22 18.56
C SER A 103 1.20 -20.76 18.94
N MET A 104 -0.06 -20.33 19.02
CA MET A 104 -0.43 -18.92 19.29
C MET A 104 0.18 -18.35 20.60
N PRO A 105 0.15 -19.05 21.76
CA PRO A 105 0.76 -18.53 22.97
C PRO A 105 2.25 -18.28 22.80
N GLY A 106 2.96 -19.15 22.06
CA GLY A 106 4.38 -18.99 21.73
C GLY A 106 4.64 -17.76 20.86
N VAL A 107 3.81 -17.52 19.87
CA VAL A 107 3.90 -16.32 19.00
C VAL A 107 3.71 -15.04 19.80
N PHE A 108 2.67 -14.95 20.63
CA PHE A 108 2.47 -13.78 21.48
C PHE A 108 3.63 -13.58 22.47
N LYS A 109 4.10 -14.66 23.13
CA LYS A 109 5.26 -14.59 24.00
C LYS A 109 6.47 -14.01 23.26
N ARG A 110 6.77 -14.51 22.07
CA ARG A 110 7.87 -14.02 21.23
C ARG A 110 7.69 -12.55 20.86
N ILE A 111 6.49 -12.11 20.45
CA ILE A 111 6.21 -10.71 20.14
C ILE A 111 6.54 -9.81 21.35
N PHE A 112 6.09 -10.18 22.56
CA PHE A 112 6.34 -9.41 23.77
C PHE A 112 7.82 -9.44 24.18
N GLU A 113 8.47 -10.60 24.11
CA GLU A 113 9.89 -10.74 24.44
C GLU A 113 10.78 -9.95 23.46
N GLU A 114 10.46 -9.94 22.17
CA GLU A 114 11.20 -9.16 21.18
C GLU A 114 10.91 -7.66 21.27
N ALA A 115 9.67 -7.27 21.58
CA ALA A 115 9.29 -5.86 21.72
C ALA A 115 9.88 -5.21 22.99
N PHE A 116 9.90 -5.94 24.10
CA PHE A 116 10.28 -5.42 25.40
C PHE A 116 11.49 -6.14 26.02
N GLY A 117 12.13 -7.05 25.30
CA GLY A 117 13.22 -7.87 25.80
C GLY A 117 14.48 -7.08 26.11
N PHE A 118 15.13 -7.45 27.25
CA PHE A 118 16.36 -6.83 27.74
C PHE A 118 17.52 -6.88 26.71
N ARG A 119 17.57 -7.89 25.84
CA ARG A 119 18.61 -8.03 24.82
C ARG A 119 18.65 -6.86 23.84
N GLN A 120 17.49 -6.35 23.44
CA GLN A 120 17.38 -5.25 22.49
C GLN A 120 17.52 -3.87 23.16
N ALA A 121 17.11 -3.76 24.42
CA ALA A 121 17.33 -2.54 25.21
C ALA A 121 18.83 -2.25 25.41
N VAL A 122 19.63 -3.31 25.65
CA VAL A 122 21.09 -3.18 25.90
C VAL A 122 21.88 -2.96 24.60
N ALA A 123 21.40 -3.49 23.45
CA ALA A 123 22.11 -3.41 22.17
C ALA A 123 21.74 -2.18 21.30
N GLY A 124 20.98 -1.22 21.84
CA GLY A 124 20.45 -0.09 21.05
C GLY A 124 19.36 -0.50 20.04
N GLY A 125 18.94 -1.76 20.03
CA GLY A 125 17.99 -2.34 19.07
C GLY A 125 16.54 -1.89 19.28
N PHE A 126 16.15 -1.48 20.50
CA PHE A 126 14.78 -1.04 20.78
C PHE A 126 14.37 0.14 19.91
N GLY A 127 15.23 1.13 19.73
CA GLY A 127 14.96 2.28 18.85
C GLY A 127 14.76 1.89 17.39
N VAL A 128 15.53 0.91 16.90
CA VAL A 128 15.42 0.42 15.51
C VAL A 128 14.10 -0.35 15.31
N VAL A 129 13.74 -1.22 16.25
CA VAL A 129 12.48 -1.98 16.20
C VAL A 129 11.27 -1.05 16.25
N LEU A 130 11.29 -0.08 17.19
CA LEU A 130 10.24 0.93 17.31
C LEU A 130 10.13 1.76 16.03
N MET A 131 11.26 2.24 15.50
CA MET A 131 11.28 3.05 14.28
C MET A 131 10.74 2.27 13.09
N ASN A 132 11.15 1.01 12.90
CA ASN A 132 10.64 0.18 11.82
C ASN A 132 9.15 -0.10 11.97
N GLY A 133 8.66 -0.38 13.17
CA GLY A 133 7.23 -0.57 13.43
C GLY A 133 6.41 0.67 13.09
N VAL A 134 6.86 1.85 13.51
CA VAL A 134 6.21 3.13 13.21
C VAL A 134 6.23 3.40 11.71
N LYS A 135 7.38 3.27 11.04
CA LYS A 135 7.49 3.46 9.58
C LYS A 135 6.54 2.55 8.81
N ARG A 136 6.53 1.26 9.10
CA ARG A 136 5.68 0.29 8.40
C ARG A 136 4.19 0.50 8.69
N GLY A 137 3.82 0.85 9.91
CA GLY A 137 2.44 1.21 10.26
C GLY A 137 1.97 2.45 9.53
N LEU A 138 2.75 3.53 9.52
CA LEU A 138 2.43 4.76 8.81
C LEU A 138 2.39 4.56 7.28
N PHE A 139 3.27 3.72 6.73
CA PHE A 139 3.26 3.38 5.32
C PHE A 139 1.98 2.64 4.91
N SER A 140 1.57 1.64 5.69
CA SER A 140 0.39 0.83 5.39
C SER A 140 -0.91 1.64 5.38
N ASN A 141 -1.14 2.44 6.40
CA ASN A 141 -2.38 3.22 6.54
C ASN A 141 -2.31 4.62 5.91
N GLU A 142 -1.16 4.95 5.28
CA GLU A 142 -0.90 6.24 4.63
C GLU A 142 -1.15 7.46 5.54
N ALA A 143 -1.02 7.31 6.86
CA ALA A 143 -1.20 8.40 7.81
C ALA A 143 -0.10 9.45 7.62
N GLY A 144 -0.50 10.64 7.20
CA GLY A 144 0.41 11.76 6.91
C GLY A 144 0.75 11.94 5.43
N SER A 145 0.53 10.95 4.55
CA SER A 145 0.78 11.07 3.10
C SER A 145 -0.23 11.99 2.39
N GLY A 146 -1.40 12.23 3.01
CA GLY A 146 -2.45 13.09 2.46
C GLY A 146 -3.47 12.38 1.57
N SER A 147 -3.39 11.06 1.40
CA SER A 147 -4.35 10.27 0.62
C SER A 147 -5.74 10.27 1.26
N ALA A 148 -5.84 10.06 2.57
CA ALA A 148 -7.12 10.09 3.28
C ALA A 148 -7.86 11.43 3.16
N PRO A 149 -7.23 12.61 3.32
CA PRO A 149 -7.87 13.89 3.01
C PRO A 149 -8.30 14.03 1.54
N CYS A 150 -7.53 13.53 0.59
CA CYS A 150 -7.90 13.53 -0.83
C CYS A 150 -9.12 12.65 -1.11
N ALA A 151 -9.17 11.45 -0.51
CA ALA A 151 -10.30 10.54 -0.59
C ALA A 151 -11.57 11.17 0.05
N ALA A 152 -11.45 11.70 1.25
CA ALA A 152 -12.56 12.36 1.94
C ALA A 152 -13.10 13.58 1.18
N ALA A 153 -12.23 14.35 0.51
CA ALA A 153 -12.64 15.48 -0.31
C ALA A 153 -13.40 15.09 -1.58
N ALA A 154 -13.18 13.88 -2.08
CA ALA A 154 -13.85 13.34 -3.25
C ALA A 154 -15.12 12.53 -2.93
N ALA A 155 -15.33 12.18 -1.66
CA ALA A 155 -16.45 11.37 -1.23
C ALA A 155 -17.76 12.18 -1.25
N GLU A 156 -18.81 11.59 -1.83
CA GLU A 156 -20.18 12.10 -1.73
C GLU A 156 -20.74 11.71 -0.36
N CYS A 157 -20.81 12.67 0.54
CA CYS A 157 -21.23 12.43 1.91
C CYS A 157 -22.01 13.62 2.46
N ASP A 158 -23.10 13.35 3.19
CA ASP A 158 -23.98 14.37 3.79
C ASP A 158 -23.27 15.22 4.86
N SER A 159 -22.17 14.71 5.44
CA SER A 159 -21.48 15.36 6.54
C SER A 159 -19.97 15.09 6.49
N PRO A 160 -19.12 16.12 6.62
CA PRO A 160 -17.67 15.94 6.72
C PRO A 160 -17.24 15.03 7.89
N VAL A 161 -18.05 15.01 8.98
CA VAL A 161 -17.79 14.16 10.15
C VAL A 161 -17.94 12.69 9.79
N LYS A 162 -18.98 12.32 9.03
CA LYS A 162 -19.16 10.93 8.54
C LYS A 162 -17.97 10.51 7.66
N ALA A 163 -17.53 11.36 6.74
CA ALA A 163 -16.37 11.10 5.91
C ALA A 163 -15.10 10.85 6.77
N GLY A 164 -14.89 11.68 7.81
CA GLY A 164 -13.78 11.51 8.75
C GLY A 164 -13.83 10.17 9.51
N PHE A 165 -15.00 9.78 10.00
CA PHE A 165 -15.16 8.48 10.68
C PHE A 165 -14.91 7.28 9.76
N VAL A 166 -15.36 7.35 8.50
CA VAL A 166 -15.08 6.28 7.51
C VAL A 166 -13.57 6.15 7.25
N GLN A 167 -12.84 7.28 7.14
CA GLN A 167 -11.39 7.25 6.99
C GLN A 167 -10.70 6.65 8.23
N ALA A 168 -11.12 7.04 9.43
CA ALA A 168 -10.58 6.50 10.68
C ALA A 168 -10.85 4.98 10.81
N LEU A 169 -12.04 4.51 10.42
CA LEU A 169 -12.37 3.09 10.37
C LEU A 169 -11.48 2.36 9.35
N GLY A 170 -11.23 2.97 8.18
CA GLY A 170 -10.34 2.42 7.17
C GLY A 170 -8.93 2.18 7.72
N VAL A 171 -8.34 3.16 8.39
CA VAL A 171 -7.04 3.05 9.06
C VAL A 171 -7.03 1.92 10.10
N PHE A 172 -8.08 1.81 10.91
CA PHE A 172 -8.21 0.74 11.89
C PHE A 172 -8.26 -0.65 11.23
N VAL A 173 -9.10 -0.83 10.21
CA VAL A 173 -9.24 -2.11 9.50
C VAL A 173 -7.92 -2.49 8.81
N ASP A 174 -7.29 -1.55 8.12
CA ASP A 174 -6.01 -1.81 7.46
C ASP A 174 -4.93 -2.24 8.47
N THR A 175 -4.68 -1.42 9.49
CA THR A 175 -3.56 -1.62 10.40
C THR A 175 -3.79 -2.76 11.38
N ILE A 176 -4.97 -2.82 12.02
CA ILE A 176 -5.24 -3.80 13.08
C ILE A 176 -5.72 -5.14 12.51
N VAL A 177 -6.49 -5.14 11.43
CA VAL A 177 -7.00 -6.40 10.87
C VAL A 177 -6.05 -6.94 9.79
N ILE A 178 -5.86 -6.23 8.70
CA ILE A 178 -5.13 -6.74 7.52
C ILE A 178 -3.63 -6.94 7.80
N CYS A 179 -2.97 -5.94 8.42
CA CYS A 179 -1.55 -6.09 8.76
C CYS A 179 -1.31 -7.18 9.81
N SER A 180 -2.23 -7.35 10.78
CA SER A 180 -2.13 -8.45 11.74
C SER A 180 -2.33 -9.82 11.07
N CYS A 181 -3.20 -9.91 10.08
CA CYS A 181 -3.34 -11.12 9.25
C CYS A 181 -2.00 -11.52 8.63
N THR A 182 -1.35 -10.58 7.95
CA THR A 182 -0.05 -10.81 7.32
C THR A 182 1.02 -11.19 8.35
N ALA A 183 1.06 -10.50 9.49
CA ALA A 183 2.00 -10.81 10.57
C ALA A 183 1.77 -12.23 11.12
N MET A 184 0.52 -12.64 11.36
CA MET A 184 0.22 -13.98 11.87
C MET A 184 0.62 -15.08 10.89
N ILE A 185 0.39 -14.91 9.58
CA ILE A 185 0.85 -15.87 8.57
C ILE A 185 2.37 -16.10 8.68
N MET A 186 3.14 -15.01 8.81
CA MET A 186 4.59 -15.10 8.89
C MET A 186 5.08 -15.66 10.24
N LEU A 187 4.51 -15.22 11.35
CA LEU A 187 4.94 -15.59 12.70
C LEU A 187 4.53 -17.02 13.10
N LEU A 188 3.51 -17.60 12.48
CA LEU A 188 3.11 -18.98 12.70
C LEU A 188 3.92 -19.99 11.85
N ALA A 189 4.71 -19.51 10.90
CA ALA A 189 5.65 -20.34 10.17
C ALA A 189 6.90 -20.63 11.04
N PRO A 190 7.53 -21.81 10.90
CA PRO A 190 8.76 -22.16 11.60
C PRO A 190 9.89 -21.17 11.28
N GLU A 191 10.62 -20.77 12.31
CA GLU A 191 11.67 -19.73 12.21
C GLU A 191 12.81 -20.16 11.27
N ASP A 192 13.19 -21.42 11.30
CA ASP A 192 14.22 -22.02 10.44
C ASP A 192 13.90 -21.90 8.95
N LEU A 193 12.62 -21.92 8.57
CA LEU A 193 12.18 -21.76 7.18
C LEU A 193 12.16 -20.29 6.70
N VAL A 194 11.99 -19.37 7.61
CA VAL A 194 11.79 -17.94 7.26
C VAL A 194 12.98 -17.06 7.63
N GLN A 195 13.96 -17.60 8.35
CA GLN A 195 15.12 -16.86 8.81
C GLN A 195 15.95 -16.33 7.63
N GLY A 196 16.25 -15.02 7.67
CA GLY A 196 17.03 -14.35 6.62
C GLY A 196 16.23 -13.95 5.38
N LEU A 197 14.95 -14.36 5.27
CA LEU A 197 14.07 -13.93 4.20
C LEU A 197 13.46 -12.56 4.48
N SER A 198 13.09 -11.82 3.44
CA SER A 198 12.47 -10.51 3.55
C SER A 198 11.41 -10.26 2.47
N GLY A 199 10.51 -9.31 2.72
CA GLY A 199 9.51 -8.87 1.75
C GLY A 199 8.58 -10.01 1.28
N MET A 200 8.38 -10.11 -0.02
CA MET A 200 7.47 -11.11 -0.61
C MET A 200 7.97 -12.55 -0.47
N GLU A 201 9.28 -12.75 -0.48
CA GLU A 201 9.86 -14.08 -0.30
C GLU A 201 9.49 -14.65 1.08
N LEU A 202 9.60 -13.85 2.13
CA LEU A 202 9.20 -14.22 3.49
C LEU A 202 7.71 -14.61 3.55
N LEU A 203 6.82 -13.76 3.04
CA LEU A 203 5.38 -14.00 3.08
C LEU A 203 4.99 -15.24 2.27
N GLN A 204 5.52 -15.39 1.07
CA GLN A 204 5.18 -16.51 0.19
C GLN A 204 5.75 -17.85 0.69
N THR A 205 6.93 -17.84 1.30
CA THR A 205 7.50 -19.03 1.97
C THR A 205 6.64 -19.44 3.17
N ALA A 206 6.20 -18.51 4.00
CA ALA A 206 5.29 -18.77 5.09
C ALA A 206 3.93 -19.32 4.59
N MET A 207 3.38 -18.74 3.52
CA MET A 207 2.15 -19.25 2.91
C MET A 207 2.33 -20.63 2.27
N HIS A 208 3.49 -20.89 1.69
CA HIS A 208 3.81 -22.23 1.17
C HIS A 208 3.82 -23.28 2.29
N TYR A 209 4.37 -22.95 3.44
CA TYR A 209 4.33 -23.83 4.60
C TYR A 209 2.90 -24.16 5.04
N HIS A 210 2.01 -23.15 5.11
CA HIS A 210 0.64 -23.32 5.59
C HIS A 210 -0.32 -23.97 4.58
N MET A 211 -0.18 -23.65 3.28
CA MET A 211 -1.15 -24.00 2.24
C MET A 211 -0.51 -24.57 0.95
N GLY A 212 0.78 -24.84 0.97
CA GLY A 212 1.50 -25.33 -0.21
C GLY A 212 1.48 -24.33 -1.37
N GLN A 213 1.62 -24.82 -2.59
CA GLN A 213 1.68 -23.99 -3.80
C GLN A 213 0.41 -23.15 -4.02
N PHE A 214 -0.74 -23.61 -3.55
CA PHE A 214 -1.98 -22.82 -3.61
C PHE A 214 -1.84 -21.48 -2.87
N GLY A 215 -1.23 -21.48 -1.68
CA GLY A 215 -1.00 -20.27 -0.90
C GLY A 215 -0.10 -19.28 -1.62
N VAL A 216 0.96 -19.73 -2.27
CA VAL A 216 1.88 -18.89 -3.02
C VAL A 216 1.17 -18.21 -4.21
N ILE A 217 0.38 -18.99 -4.98
CA ILE A 217 -0.40 -18.47 -6.11
C ILE A 217 -1.48 -17.49 -5.62
N PHE A 218 -2.14 -17.83 -4.50
CA PHE A 218 -3.15 -16.96 -3.90
C PHE A 218 -2.57 -15.59 -3.52
N ILE A 219 -1.39 -15.55 -2.87
CA ILE A 219 -0.71 -14.30 -2.54
C ILE A 219 -0.36 -13.52 -3.81
N ALA A 220 0.16 -14.17 -4.85
CA ALA A 220 0.50 -13.50 -6.10
C ALA A 220 -0.73 -12.85 -6.76
N ALA A 221 -1.84 -13.58 -6.83
CA ALA A 221 -3.10 -13.09 -7.40
C ALA A 221 -3.70 -11.94 -6.58
N THR A 222 -3.76 -12.10 -5.25
CA THR A 222 -4.31 -11.10 -4.32
C THR A 222 -3.48 -9.82 -4.36
N LEU A 223 -2.15 -9.96 -4.31
CA LEU A 223 -1.24 -8.83 -4.37
C LEU A 223 -1.36 -8.07 -5.70
N PHE A 224 -1.44 -8.79 -6.82
CA PHE A 224 -1.67 -8.16 -8.13
C PHE A 224 -2.93 -7.28 -8.12
N MET A 225 -4.03 -7.81 -7.60
CA MET A 225 -5.30 -7.09 -7.56
C MET A 225 -5.27 -5.89 -6.60
N PHE A 226 -4.74 -6.05 -5.39
CA PHE A 226 -4.56 -4.95 -4.44
C PHE A 226 -3.62 -3.87 -4.99
N SER A 227 -2.50 -4.27 -5.54
CA SER A 227 -1.52 -3.35 -6.14
C SER A 227 -2.11 -2.56 -7.29
N PHE A 228 -2.88 -3.23 -8.15
CA PHE A 228 -3.53 -2.57 -9.26
C PHE A 228 -4.61 -1.59 -8.80
N SER A 229 -5.41 -1.95 -7.79
CA SER A 229 -6.40 -1.04 -7.19
C SER A 229 -5.74 0.17 -6.55
N THR A 230 -4.65 -0.04 -5.81
CA THR A 230 -3.87 1.03 -5.18
C THR A 230 -3.31 1.99 -6.23
N PHE A 231 -2.76 1.47 -7.33
CA PHE A 231 -2.25 2.30 -8.43
C PHE A 231 -3.34 3.19 -9.04
N LEU A 232 -4.54 2.66 -9.26
CA LEU A 232 -5.67 3.45 -9.74
C LEU A 232 -6.15 4.48 -8.72
N GLY A 233 -6.18 4.12 -7.43
CA GLY A 233 -6.51 5.02 -6.33
C GLY A 233 -5.54 6.20 -6.24
N ILE A 234 -4.24 5.94 -6.33
CA ILE A 234 -3.19 6.97 -6.36
C ILE A 234 -3.40 7.96 -7.50
N LEU A 235 -3.68 7.47 -8.70
CA LEU A 235 -3.95 8.33 -9.86
C LEU A 235 -5.22 9.17 -9.68
N PHE A 236 -6.23 8.61 -9.01
CA PHE A 236 -7.43 9.35 -8.65
C PHE A 236 -7.13 10.52 -7.69
N TYR A 237 -6.33 10.29 -6.64
CA TYR A 237 -5.90 11.35 -5.71
C TYR A 237 -4.99 12.37 -6.39
N ALA A 238 -4.07 11.91 -7.23
CA ALA A 238 -3.14 12.77 -7.97
C ALA A 238 -3.86 13.74 -8.90
N ARG A 239 -5.00 13.34 -9.48
CA ARG A 239 -5.77 14.18 -10.38
C ARG A 239 -6.11 15.54 -9.76
N GLY A 240 -6.56 15.57 -8.52
CA GLY A 240 -6.88 16.80 -7.80
C GLY A 240 -5.67 17.69 -7.61
N ASN A 241 -4.52 17.13 -7.26
CA ASN A 241 -3.27 17.87 -7.05
C ASN A 241 -2.67 18.39 -8.36
N VAL A 242 -2.70 17.59 -9.42
CA VAL A 242 -2.29 18.01 -10.77
C VAL A 242 -3.16 19.16 -11.27
N ALA A 243 -4.49 19.04 -11.13
CA ALA A 243 -5.41 20.10 -11.50
C ALA A 243 -5.17 21.39 -10.72
N TYR A 244 -4.83 21.29 -9.43
CA TYR A 244 -4.51 22.44 -8.59
C TYR A 244 -3.22 23.15 -9.01
N LEU A 245 -2.16 22.40 -9.36
CA LEU A 245 -0.84 22.93 -9.70
C LEU A 245 -0.77 23.45 -11.15
N PHE A 246 -1.24 22.63 -12.09
CA PHE A 246 -1.02 22.84 -13.53
C PHE A 246 -2.30 23.12 -14.32
N GLY A 247 -3.47 23.07 -13.66
CA GLY A 247 -4.77 23.18 -14.29
C GLY A 247 -5.33 21.83 -14.74
N ASP A 248 -6.67 21.75 -14.86
CA ASP A 248 -7.35 20.50 -15.27
C ASP A 248 -7.39 20.40 -16.81
N ASN A 249 -6.20 20.31 -17.41
CA ASN A 249 -6.02 20.16 -18.85
C ASN A 249 -5.69 18.70 -19.18
N TRP A 250 -6.11 18.24 -20.38
CA TRP A 250 -5.78 16.91 -20.85
C TRP A 250 -4.27 16.62 -20.83
N GLY A 251 -3.44 17.58 -21.19
CA GLY A 251 -1.99 17.47 -21.24
C GLY A 251 -1.37 17.26 -19.85
N SER A 252 -1.77 18.06 -18.83
CA SER A 252 -1.25 17.94 -17.48
C SER A 252 -1.63 16.61 -16.82
N GLN A 253 -2.89 16.18 -17.00
CA GLN A 253 -3.39 14.92 -16.48
C GLN A 253 -2.71 13.72 -17.14
N THR A 254 -2.57 13.75 -18.47
CA THR A 254 -1.90 12.68 -19.22
C THR A 254 -0.40 12.64 -18.91
N GLY A 255 0.24 13.79 -18.77
CA GLY A 255 1.66 13.89 -18.40
C GLY A 255 1.94 13.18 -17.07
N TYR A 256 1.14 13.41 -16.04
CA TYR A 256 1.31 12.73 -14.77
C TYR A 256 1.02 11.21 -14.85
N LYS A 257 0.01 10.80 -15.61
CA LYS A 257 -0.27 9.38 -15.86
C LYS A 257 0.90 8.67 -16.52
N VAL A 258 1.52 9.29 -17.52
CA VAL A 258 2.73 8.77 -18.18
C VAL A 258 3.89 8.69 -17.19
N LEU A 259 4.11 9.72 -16.37
CA LEU A 259 5.13 9.70 -15.31
C LEU A 259 4.90 8.53 -14.36
N ALA A 260 3.69 8.32 -13.88
CA ALA A 260 3.35 7.21 -12.98
C ALA A 260 3.58 5.84 -13.64
N LEU A 261 3.28 5.69 -14.94
CA LEU A 261 3.59 4.46 -15.69
C LEU A 261 5.09 4.22 -15.85
N VAL A 262 5.88 5.27 -16.05
CA VAL A 262 7.35 5.19 -16.08
C VAL A 262 7.88 4.78 -14.71
N MET A 263 7.35 5.34 -13.62
CA MET A 263 7.73 4.94 -12.26
C MET A 263 7.34 3.50 -11.95
N LEU A 264 6.17 3.05 -12.42
CA LEU A 264 5.74 1.66 -12.32
C LEU A 264 6.74 0.72 -13.04
N PHE A 265 7.21 1.11 -14.23
CA PHE A 265 8.20 0.35 -14.99
C PHE A 265 9.55 0.29 -14.27
N ILE A 266 10.05 1.44 -13.79
CA ILE A 266 11.33 1.51 -13.05
C ILE A 266 11.27 0.63 -11.80
N GLY A 267 10.18 0.73 -11.02
CA GLY A 267 10.01 -0.05 -9.80
C GLY A 267 10.03 -1.55 -10.02
N GLY A 268 9.44 -2.03 -11.14
CA GLY A 268 9.38 -3.45 -11.44
C GLY A 268 10.73 -4.10 -11.76
N ILE A 269 11.71 -3.32 -12.17
CA ILE A 269 13.07 -3.79 -12.52
C ILE A 269 14.14 -3.37 -11.51
N ALA A 270 13.82 -2.42 -10.62
CA ALA A 270 14.77 -1.89 -9.65
C ALA A 270 14.99 -2.86 -8.47
N ALA A 271 16.13 -2.70 -7.79
CA ALA A 271 16.44 -3.48 -6.60
C ALA A 271 15.45 -3.18 -5.46
N TYR A 272 15.07 -4.21 -4.72
CA TYR A 272 14.13 -4.12 -3.59
C TYR A 272 14.52 -3.03 -2.58
N THR A 273 15.77 -3.03 -2.13
CA THR A 273 16.29 -2.05 -1.15
C THR A 273 16.14 -0.62 -1.64
N PHE A 274 16.52 -0.35 -2.89
CA PHE A 274 16.41 0.99 -3.48
C PHE A 274 14.97 1.50 -3.50
N VAL A 275 14.03 0.65 -3.91
CA VAL A 275 12.61 1.04 -4.02
C VAL A 275 11.98 1.30 -2.66
N TRP A 276 12.29 0.46 -1.67
CA TRP A 276 11.73 0.60 -0.33
C TRP A 276 12.39 1.72 0.48
N ASP A 277 13.69 1.95 0.31
CA ASP A 277 14.38 3.09 0.94
C ASP A 277 13.84 4.42 0.40
N LEU A 278 13.54 4.48 -0.91
CA LEU A 278 12.88 5.64 -1.51
C LEU A 278 11.44 5.83 -1.01
N GLY A 279 10.73 4.74 -0.76
CA GLY A 279 9.36 4.78 -0.22
C GLY A 279 9.29 5.21 1.25
N ASP A 280 10.38 5.08 1.98
CA ASP A 280 10.48 5.45 3.41
C ASP A 280 10.81 6.95 3.65
N VAL A 281 11.13 7.69 2.59
CA VAL A 281 11.42 9.15 2.62
C VAL A 281 10.15 9.98 2.42
#